data_e334482c8687156e41f93685d4aed27d
#
_entry.id   e334482c8687156e41f93685d4aed27d
#
_cell.length_a   1.000
_cell.length_b   1.000
_cell.length_c   1.000
_cell.angle_alpha   90.00
_cell.angle_beta   90.00
_cell.angle_gamma   90.00
#
_symmetry.space_group_name_H-M   'P 1'
#
loop_
_entity.id
_entity.type
_entity.pdbx_description
1 polymer ?
#
loop_
_entity_poly.entity_id
_entity_poly.type
_entity_poly.pdbx_seq_one_letter_code
_entity_poly.pdbx_strand_id
1 'polypeptide(L)'
;MDKKVLDINCFSIYFVNNHPGYKFVKNIVDAGLRGEFKLVIPEILPFRAYWVLTTKWQIPKIDAKDVISEFIRNYSSPIYAGLSREGEIKAFEYAAAFNHDIYDCYYIALALQEGATAIVTTDTDFKKLCDRMGLVYENPVPEDVLKTFVTFQ
;
A
#
# COMPACT_ATOMS: atom_id res chain seq x y z
N MET A 1 2.81 17.42 9.60
CA MET A 1 1.83 16.67 8.80
C MET A 1 2.11 15.19 8.92
N ASP A 2 1.09 14.40 9.19
CA ASP A 2 1.23 12.95 9.28
C ASP A 2 1.66 12.35 7.96
N LYS A 3 2.50 11.33 8.05
CA LYS A 3 2.88 10.51 6.89
C LYS A 3 2.22 9.14 7.04
N LYS A 4 1.67 8.60 5.95
CA LYS A 4 1.06 7.28 5.93
C LYS A 4 1.61 6.49 4.75
N VAL A 5 2.04 5.26 5.02
CA VAL A 5 2.57 4.37 3.99
C VAL A 5 1.42 3.58 3.37
N LEU A 6 1.39 3.55 2.05
CA LEU A 6 0.38 2.80 1.29
C LEU A 6 0.92 1.42 0.95
N ASP A 7 0.11 0.37 1.15
CA ASP A 7 0.51 -0.98 0.76
C ASP A 7 0.12 -1.31 -0.67
N ILE A 8 0.55 -2.49 -1.13
CA ILE A 8 0.31 -2.94 -2.51
C ILE A 8 -1.18 -3.14 -2.80
N ASN A 9 -1.96 -3.64 -1.85
CA ASN A 9 -3.37 -3.89 -2.08
C ASN A 9 -4.12 -2.59 -2.34
N CYS A 10 -3.93 -1.59 -1.50
CA CYS A 10 -4.58 -0.29 -1.67
C CYS A 10 -4.12 0.39 -2.95
N PHE A 11 -2.83 0.36 -3.24
CA PHE A 11 -2.31 0.98 -4.46
C PHE A 11 -2.91 0.33 -5.71
N SER A 12 -2.99 -1.00 -5.73
CA SER A 12 -3.55 -1.74 -6.87
C SER A 12 -5.05 -1.49 -7.04
N ILE A 13 -5.81 -1.53 -5.94
CA ILE A 13 -7.26 -1.30 -5.95
C ILE A 13 -7.59 0.09 -6.50
N TYR A 14 -6.75 1.08 -6.22
CA TYR A 14 -6.95 2.45 -6.68
C TYR A 14 -7.11 2.55 -8.20
N PHE A 15 -6.55 1.60 -8.95
CA PHE A 15 -6.61 1.58 -10.41
C PHE A 15 -7.74 0.73 -10.98
N VAL A 16 -8.58 0.10 -10.14
CA VAL A 16 -9.58 -0.87 -10.60
C VAL A 16 -10.95 -0.46 -10.10
N ASN A 17 -11.66 0.33 -10.92
CA ASN A 17 -12.91 0.97 -10.52
C ASN A 17 -14.06 0.00 -10.24
N ASN A 18 -14.00 -1.23 -10.75
CA ASN A 18 -15.01 -2.25 -10.47
C ASN A 18 -14.65 -3.15 -9.28
N HIS A 19 -13.54 -2.89 -8.61
CA HIS A 19 -13.19 -3.63 -7.39
C HIS A 19 -14.12 -3.21 -6.24
N PRO A 20 -14.61 -4.17 -5.42
CA PRO A 20 -15.55 -3.83 -4.34
C PRO A 20 -15.01 -2.82 -3.32
N GLY A 21 -13.69 -2.74 -3.14
CA GLY A 21 -13.05 -1.79 -2.22
C GLY A 21 -12.71 -0.43 -2.83
N TYR A 22 -12.96 -0.27 -4.12
CA TYR A 22 -12.44 0.89 -4.88
C TYR A 22 -12.82 2.23 -4.26
N LYS A 23 -14.09 2.46 -3.99
CA LYS A 23 -14.53 3.78 -3.50
C LYS A 23 -13.92 4.15 -2.15
N PHE A 24 -13.72 3.16 -1.30
CA PHE A 24 -13.13 3.38 0.03
C PHE A 24 -11.63 3.69 -0.07
N VAL A 25 -10.92 2.92 -0.90
CA VAL A 25 -9.50 3.15 -1.14
C VAL A 25 -9.28 4.49 -1.84
N LYS A 26 -10.11 4.79 -2.85
CA LYS A 26 -10.03 6.06 -3.56
C LYS A 26 -10.19 7.25 -2.61
N ASN A 27 -11.12 7.19 -1.67
CA ASN A 27 -11.33 8.27 -0.72
C ASN A 27 -10.08 8.60 0.08
N ILE A 28 -9.40 7.59 0.60
CA ILE A 28 -8.20 7.84 1.43
C ILE A 28 -7.00 8.24 0.57
N VAL A 29 -6.81 7.60 -0.57
CA VAL A 29 -5.69 7.96 -1.46
C VAL A 29 -5.87 9.40 -1.97
N ASP A 30 -7.07 9.75 -2.43
CA ASP A 30 -7.35 11.11 -2.90
C ASP A 30 -7.15 12.14 -1.79
N ALA A 31 -7.49 11.81 -0.54
CA ALA A 31 -7.23 12.69 0.60
C ALA A 31 -5.73 12.97 0.74
N GLY A 32 -4.90 11.94 0.60
CA GLY A 32 -3.45 12.10 0.61
C GLY A 32 -2.95 12.94 -0.57
N LEU A 33 -3.52 12.71 -1.75
CA LEU A 33 -3.15 13.47 -2.96
C LEU A 33 -3.53 14.94 -2.84
N ARG A 34 -4.60 15.25 -2.10
CA ARG A 34 -5.00 16.63 -1.81
C ARG A 34 -4.16 17.30 -0.73
N GLY A 35 -3.29 16.54 -0.06
CA GLY A 35 -2.43 17.09 0.97
C GLY A 35 -2.98 17.07 2.40
N GLU A 36 -4.04 16.29 2.66
CA GLU A 36 -4.58 16.14 4.01
C GLU A 36 -3.61 15.38 4.92
N PHE A 37 -2.76 14.57 4.33
CA PHE A 37 -1.61 13.93 4.97
C PHE A 37 -0.58 13.67 3.89
N LYS A 38 0.65 13.28 4.28
CA LYS A 38 1.69 12.96 3.31
C LYS A 38 1.62 11.47 2.98
N LEU A 39 1.31 11.18 1.72
CA LEU A 39 1.24 9.81 1.24
C LEU A 39 2.64 9.33 0.88
N VAL A 40 3.08 8.24 1.51
CA VAL A 40 4.37 7.60 1.21
C VAL A 40 4.10 6.36 0.39
N ILE A 41 4.64 6.34 -0.82
CA ILE A 41 4.52 5.20 -1.74
C ILE A 41 5.88 4.50 -1.78
N PRO A 42 5.96 3.25 -1.30
CA PRO A 42 7.18 2.47 -1.47
C PRO A 42 7.58 2.45 -2.94
N GLU A 43 8.85 2.69 -3.22
CA GLU A 43 9.30 2.83 -4.63
C GLU A 43 9.09 1.56 -5.45
N ILE A 44 8.96 0.40 -4.79
CA ILE A 44 8.67 -0.87 -5.47
C ILE A 44 7.19 -1.02 -5.85
N LEU A 45 6.31 -0.20 -5.29
CA LEU A 45 4.86 -0.40 -5.44
C LEU A 45 4.36 -0.32 -6.88
N PRO A 46 4.79 0.63 -7.71
CA PRO A 46 4.33 0.67 -9.10
C PRO A 46 4.63 -0.64 -9.86
N PHE A 47 5.80 -1.22 -9.64
CA PHE A 47 6.17 -2.49 -10.28
C PHE A 47 5.35 -3.64 -9.76
N ARG A 48 5.13 -3.71 -8.46
CA ARG A 48 4.29 -4.75 -7.86
C ARG A 48 2.82 -4.61 -8.30
N ALA A 49 2.33 -3.38 -8.40
CA ALA A 49 0.97 -3.11 -8.87
C ALA A 49 0.80 -3.54 -10.33
N TYR A 50 1.78 -3.29 -11.18
CA TYR A 50 1.75 -3.75 -12.57
C TYR A 50 1.58 -5.28 -12.61
N TRP A 51 2.32 -6.01 -11.79
CA TRP A 51 2.19 -7.46 -11.72
C TRP A 51 0.78 -7.89 -11.25
N VAL A 52 0.25 -7.25 -10.19
CA VAL A 52 -1.08 -7.56 -9.68
C VAL A 52 -2.15 -7.30 -10.73
N LEU A 53 -2.10 -6.13 -11.38
CA LEU A 53 -3.09 -5.76 -12.39
C LEU A 53 -3.07 -6.71 -13.57
N THR A 54 -1.89 -7.06 -14.07
CA THR A 54 -1.77 -7.86 -15.30
C THR A 54 -1.88 -9.35 -15.06
N THR A 55 -1.29 -9.86 -13.98
CA THR A 55 -1.21 -11.30 -13.72
C THR A 55 -2.38 -11.79 -12.88
N LYS A 56 -2.69 -11.09 -11.81
CA LYS A 56 -3.76 -11.53 -10.90
C LYS A 56 -5.13 -11.13 -11.44
N TRP A 57 -5.29 -9.90 -11.89
CA TRP A 57 -6.59 -9.38 -12.34
C TRP A 57 -6.73 -9.30 -13.85
N GLN A 58 -5.74 -9.76 -14.59
CA GLN A 58 -5.76 -9.95 -16.04
C GLN A 58 -6.14 -8.70 -16.83
N ILE A 59 -5.73 -7.53 -16.32
CA ILE A 59 -5.88 -6.27 -17.04
C ILE A 59 -4.84 -6.24 -18.17
N PRO A 60 -5.23 -5.79 -19.37
CA PRO A 60 -4.27 -5.71 -20.49
C PRO A 60 -3.04 -4.88 -20.10
N LYS A 61 -1.88 -5.35 -20.52
CA LYS A 61 -0.60 -4.73 -20.14
C LYS A 61 -0.52 -3.26 -20.53
N ILE A 62 -1.09 -2.89 -21.69
CA ILE A 62 -1.07 -1.50 -22.16
C ILE A 62 -1.90 -0.61 -21.20
N ASP A 63 -3.03 -1.11 -20.74
CA ASP A 63 -3.90 -0.36 -19.83
C ASP A 63 -3.25 -0.21 -18.44
N ALA A 64 -2.64 -1.28 -17.94
CA ALA A 64 -1.92 -1.23 -16.66
C ALA A 64 -0.76 -0.23 -16.73
N LYS A 65 0.01 -0.28 -17.81
CA LYS A 65 1.09 0.68 -18.05
C LYS A 65 0.56 2.12 -18.03
N ASP A 66 -0.53 2.34 -18.74
CA ASP A 66 -1.07 3.70 -18.89
C ASP A 66 -1.55 4.28 -17.55
N VAL A 67 -2.35 3.52 -16.78
CA VAL A 67 -2.90 4.06 -15.53
C VAL A 67 -1.82 4.31 -14.48
N ILE A 68 -0.83 3.40 -14.38
CA ILE A 68 0.26 3.57 -13.41
C ILE A 68 1.15 4.75 -13.82
N SER A 69 1.49 4.84 -15.11
CA SER A 69 2.34 5.94 -15.61
C SER A 69 1.66 7.30 -15.45
N GLU A 70 0.37 7.38 -15.71
CA GLU A 70 -0.40 8.62 -15.53
C GLU A 70 -0.43 9.04 -14.06
N PHE A 71 -0.61 8.09 -13.16
CA PHE A 71 -0.57 8.38 -11.72
C PHE A 71 0.78 9.00 -11.34
N ILE A 72 1.87 8.40 -11.78
CA ILE A 72 3.21 8.89 -11.46
C ILE A 72 3.44 10.30 -12.03
N ARG A 73 2.98 10.55 -13.26
CA ARG A 73 3.15 11.86 -13.91
C ARG A 73 2.30 12.96 -13.31
N ASN A 74 1.05 12.62 -12.95
CA ASN A 74 0.06 13.65 -12.62
C ASN A 74 0.08 14.08 -11.16
N TYR A 75 0.67 13.27 -10.27
CA TYR A 75 0.67 13.58 -8.84
C TYR A 75 2.10 13.69 -8.33
N SER A 76 2.48 14.91 -7.94
CA SER A 76 3.82 15.20 -7.39
C SER A 76 3.87 15.20 -5.87
N SER A 77 2.69 15.20 -5.21
CA SER A 77 2.63 15.28 -3.75
C SER A 77 3.10 14.04 -3.01
N PRO A 78 2.90 12.79 -3.53
CA PRO A 78 3.39 11.61 -2.82
C PRO A 78 4.91 11.59 -2.70
N ILE A 79 5.39 11.03 -1.59
CA ILE A 79 6.80 10.73 -1.41
C ILE A 79 7.03 9.30 -1.90
N TYR A 80 7.90 9.11 -2.88
CA TYR A 80 8.36 7.78 -3.29
C TYR A 80 9.62 7.48 -2.49
N ALA A 81 9.59 6.43 -1.66
CA ALA A 81 10.70 6.12 -0.77
C ALA A 81 11.08 4.65 -0.81
N GLY A 82 12.38 4.40 -0.73
CA GLY A 82 12.94 3.06 -0.62
C GLY A 82 13.68 2.87 0.68
N LEU A 83 13.94 1.62 1.04
CA LEU A 83 14.68 1.30 2.25
C LEU A 83 16.17 1.58 2.08
N SER A 84 16.78 2.15 3.12
CA SER A 84 18.21 2.17 3.27
C SER A 84 18.74 0.74 3.51
N ARG A 85 20.05 0.55 3.44
CA ARG A 85 20.65 -0.76 3.77
C ARG A 85 20.26 -1.22 5.16
N GLU A 86 20.29 -0.31 6.13
CA GLU A 86 19.89 -0.63 7.51
C GLU A 86 18.41 -0.97 7.60
N GLY A 87 17.56 -0.26 6.86
CA GLY A 87 16.13 -0.56 6.79
C GLY A 87 15.85 -1.93 6.20
N GLU A 88 16.60 -2.34 5.16
CA GLU A 88 16.47 -3.69 4.58
C GLU A 88 16.81 -4.77 5.61
N ILE A 89 17.91 -4.60 6.35
CA ILE A 89 18.30 -5.53 7.41
C ILE A 89 17.20 -5.64 8.45
N LYS A 90 16.62 -4.52 8.87
CA LYS A 90 15.51 -4.51 9.83
C LYS A 90 14.28 -5.24 9.31
N ALA A 91 13.95 -5.08 8.04
CA ALA A 91 12.83 -5.80 7.43
C ALA A 91 13.03 -7.32 7.53
N PHE A 92 14.23 -7.82 7.25
CA PHE A 92 14.54 -9.24 7.39
C PHE A 92 14.49 -9.69 8.86
N GLU A 93 14.97 -8.87 9.77
CA GLU A 93 14.91 -9.18 11.19
C GLU A 93 13.46 -9.31 11.68
N TYR A 94 12.59 -8.39 11.28
CA TYR A 94 11.16 -8.45 11.63
C TYR A 94 10.50 -9.68 11.02
N ALA A 95 10.78 -9.98 9.76
CA ALA A 95 10.20 -11.14 9.09
C ALA A 95 10.57 -12.44 9.81
N ALA A 96 11.83 -12.58 10.19
CA ALA A 96 12.32 -13.77 10.91
C ALA A 96 11.76 -13.84 12.33
N ALA A 97 11.77 -12.72 13.06
CA ALA A 97 11.35 -12.69 14.46
C ALA A 97 9.84 -12.91 14.62
N PHE A 98 9.04 -12.36 13.69
CA PHE A 98 7.58 -12.41 13.79
C PHE A 98 6.94 -13.45 12.90
N ASN A 99 7.74 -14.16 12.10
CA ASN A 99 7.26 -15.13 11.11
C ASN A 99 6.17 -14.49 10.23
N HIS A 100 6.48 -13.33 9.68
CA HIS A 100 5.53 -12.54 8.90
C HIS A 100 6.07 -12.32 7.48
N ASP A 101 5.17 -12.03 6.53
CA ASP A 101 5.52 -11.79 5.13
C ASP A 101 6.57 -10.69 5.00
N ILE A 102 7.57 -10.92 4.16
CA ILE A 102 8.72 -10.01 4.01
C ILE A 102 8.30 -8.64 3.45
N TYR A 103 7.33 -8.60 2.54
CA TYR A 103 6.89 -7.33 1.98
C TYR A 103 6.13 -6.49 3.01
N ASP A 104 5.34 -7.12 3.88
CA ASP A 104 4.69 -6.42 4.97
C ASP A 104 5.75 -5.82 5.90
N CYS A 105 6.80 -6.58 6.19
CA CYS A 105 7.91 -6.11 7.01
C CYS A 105 8.69 -4.99 6.31
N TYR A 106 8.78 -5.01 4.97
CA TYR A 106 9.34 -3.91 4.20
C TYR A 106 8.55 -2.62 4.46
N TYR A 107 7.23 -2.69 4.39
CA TYR A 107 6.39 -1.50 4.60
C TYR A 107 6.51 -0.97 6.02
N ILE A 108 6.59 -1.86 7.01
CA ILE A 108 6.81 -1.49 8.40
C ILE A 108 8.16 -0.78 8.57
N ALA A 109 9.22 -1.37 8.05
CA ALA A 109 10.56 -0.78 8.13
C ALA A 109 10.61 0.58 7.45
N LEU A 110 9.93 0.71 6.30
CA LEU A 110 9.85 1.98 5.58
C LEU A 110 9.09 3.03 6.39
N ALA A 111 7.97 2.64 7.01
CA ALA A 111 7.20 3.55 7.84
C ALA A 111 8.06 4.10 9.00
N LEU A 112 8.81 3.23 9.65
CA LEU A 112 9.69 3.66 10.74
C LEU A 112 10.82 4.55 10.24
N GLN A 113 11.40 4.20 9.10
CA GLN A 113 12.48 5.00 8.50
C GLN A 113 12.01 6.41 8.12
N GLU A 114 10.82 6.53 7.55
CA GLU A 114 10.27 7.80 7.08
C GLU A 114 9.53 8.59 8.16
N GLY A 115 9.42 8.05 9.36
CA GLY A 115 8.67 8.70 10.43
C GLY A 115 7.17 8.72 10.18
N ALA A 116 6.66 7.74 9.45
CA ALA A 116 5.23 7.61 9.22
C ALA A 116 4.51 7.12 10.48
N THR A 117 3.24 7.52 10.62
CA THR A 117 2.43 7.16 11.78
C THR A 117 1.49 5.99 11.51
N ALA A 118 1.23 5.69 10.23
CA ALA A 118 0.22 4.68 9.87
C ALA A 118 0.61 3.90 8.62
N ILE A 119 0.06 2.68 8.54
CA ILE A 119 0.04 1.88 7.32
C ILE A 119 -1.40 1.82 6.84
N VAL A 120 -1.65 2.20 5.59
CA VAL A 120 -2.96 2.12 4.94
C VAL A 120 -3.00 0.81 4.15
N THR A 121 -3.85 -0.12 4.57
CA THR A 121 -3.87 -1.48 4.02
C THR A 121 -5.26 -2.08 4.14
N THR A 122 -5.59 -3.01 3.23
CA THR A 122 -6.80 -3.83 3.33
C THR A 122 -6.52 -5.20 3.93
N ASP A 123 -5.25 -5.51 4.23
CA ASP A 123 -4.85 -6.81 4.77
C ASP A 123 -4.97 -6.82 6.29
N THR A 124 -5.91 -7.59 6.80
CA THR A 124 -6.16 -7.69 8.24
C THR A 124 -4.98 -8.29 9.01
N ASP A 125 -4.11 -9.04 8.35
CA ASP A 125 -2.92 -9.63 8.99
C ASP A 125 -1.91 -8.56 9.44
N PHE A 126 -1.98 -7.37 8.86
CA PHE A 126 -1.13 -6.25 9.27
C PHE A 126 -1.45 -5.70 10.66
N LYS A 127 -2.65 -5.95 11.17
CA LYS A 127 -3.10 -5.30 12.41
C LYS A 127 -2.19 -5.61 13.59
N LYS A 128 -1.86 -6.88 13.79
CA LYS A 128 -0.97 -7.29 14.89
C LYS A 128 0.43 -6.72 14.72
N LEU A 129 0.92 -6.70 13.49
CA LEU A 129 2.26 -6.21 13.19
C LEU A 129 2.34 -4.71 13.47
N CYS A 130 1.35 -3.93 13.05
CA CYS A 130 1.28 -2.50 13.36
C CYS A 130 1.23 -2.24 14.87
N ASP A 131 0.37 -2.98 15.59
CA ASP A 131 0.26 -2.84 17.04
C ASP A 131 1.60 -3.07 17.72
N ARG A 132 2.32 -4.11 17.28
CA ARG A 132 3.63 -4.46 17.85
C ARG A 132 4.68 -3.38 17.60
N MET A 133 4.60 -2.71 16.46
CA MET A 133 5.60 -1.73 16.02
C MET A 133 5.21 -0.28 16.33
N GLY A 134 4.11 -0.06 17.03
CA GLY A 134 3.70 1.27 17.41
C GLY A 134 3.13 2.11 16.25
N LEU A 135 2.63 1.46 15.21
CA LEU A 135 2.03 2.12 14.05
C LEU A 135 0.51 1.96 14.09
N VAL A 136 -0.18 2.93 13.51
CA VAL A 136 -1.63 2.86 13.34
C VAL A 136 -1.94 1.95 12.15
N TYR A 137 -2.78 0.95 12.36
CA TYR A 137 -3.35 0.14 11.29
C TYR A 137 -4.59 0.87 10.77
N GLU A 138 -4.58 1.25 9.50
CA GLU A 138 -5.69 1.98 8.91
C GLU A 138 -6.21 1.22 7.70
N ASN A 139 -7.38 0.57 7.88
CA ASN A 139 -8.06 -0.14 6.80
C ASN A 139 -9.26 0.71 6.36
N PRO A 140 -9.24 1.23 5.13
CA PRO A 140 -10.33 2.10 4.65
C PRO A 140 -11.61 1.34 4.33
N VAL A 141 -11.56 0.02 4.24
CA VAL A 141 -12.68 -0.80 3.74
C VAL A 141 -13.44 -1.43 4.91
N PRO A 142 -14.77 -1.29 4.96
CA PRO A 142 -15.58 -1.93 6.00
C PRO A 142 -15.49 -3.45 5.95
N GLU A 143 -15.65 -4.09 7.10
CA GLU A 143 -15.51 -5.55 7.24
C GLU A 143 -16.43 -6.34 6.31
N ASP A 144 -17.69 -5.89 6.17
CA ASP A 144 -18.66 -6.57 5.31
C ASP A 144 -18.24 -6.52 3.83
N VAL A 145 -17.59 -5.44 3.41
CA VAL A 145 -17.06 -5.31 2.04
C VAL A 145 -15.81 -6.15 1.86
N LEU A 146 -14.92 -6.20 2.87
CA LEU A 146 -13.72 -7.04 2.81
C LEU A 146 -14.03 -8.49 2.51
N LYS A 147 -15.15 -9.00 3.05
CA LYS A 147 -15.58 -10.38 2.82
C LYS A 147 -15.85 -10.69 1.34
N THR A 148 -16.13 -9.69 0.55
CA THR A 148 -16.43 -9.86 -0.88
C THR A 148 -15.18 -9.91 -1.74
N PHE A 149 -14.00 -9.61 -1.20
CA PHE A 149 -12.75 -9.58 -1.96
C PHE A 149 -12.36 -10.93 -2.53
N VAL A 150 -12.68 -12.02 -1.84
CA VAL A 150 -12.32 -13.38 -2.26
C VAL A 150 -12.99 -13.79 -3.57
N THR A 151 -14.11 -13.17 -3.92
CA THR A 151 -14.83 -13.47 -5.16
C THR A 151 -14.44 -12.57 -6.32
N PHE A 152 -13.63 -11.56 -6.10
CA PHE A 152 -13.19 -10.66 -7.16
C PHE A 152 -12.08 -11.32 -7.99
N GLN A 153 -12.28 -11.33 -9.29
CA GLN A 153 -11.33 -11.94 -10.24
C GLN A 153 -10.79 -10.89 -11.23
#